data_71907a3bc4f783e091e5360dde3d12bd
#
_entry.id   71907a3bc4f783e091e5360dde3d12bd
#
_cell.length_a   1.000
_cell.length_b   1.000
_cell.length_c   1.000
_cell.angle_alpha   90.00
_cell.angle_beta   90.00
_cell.angle_gamma   90.00
#
_symmetry.space_group_name_H-M   'P 1'
#
loop_
_entity.id
_entity.type
_entity.pdbx_description
1 polymer ?
#
loop_
_entity_poly.entity_id
_entity_poly.type
_entity_poly.pdbx_seq_one_letter_code
_entity_poly.pdbx_strand_id
1 'polypeptide(L)'
;MKKRMYEVFSSALNNVRPPKKITVSEWADENRVLSSGSSAEPGRWNTDRIPYQREIMDAVNDPKCEKVVVCSSAQIGKSEIINNIMGYYIDVDPCPMILVQPTIQTAMEYSKQRIAPMITSTKVLRDKVLETKTRDSDNTILMKTFDGGFLTIGGANSPAGLASKPIRIVFCDEVDRFPDSAGTEGDPIKLVEKRATTFANRKLIYTSTPTIKGASRIEFEYEKGSRENWAHECPHCGGYFSIRLEDLRFDYEKEEYNGKKLYTVSDVKWRCPACMEEFDEYTIKRQPAQWQAEKPENKRVRSFHINAFYSVFTRWNDLVREYLDSKDDPEMFKTFYNTVLGESFEDRGEIEDETFLLRRQEEYEEELPEGVLFLTCGIDTQDDRLEYEVAGWGHGRGFEQRGNGLRTIFASLFMRRGSMRQLRQVGFRRLDF
;
A
#
# COMPACT_ATOMS: atom_id res chain seq x y z
N MET A 1 -27.53 -36.34 34.80
CA MET A 1 -27.44 -37.03 33.49
C MET A 1 -28.24 -36.26 32.39
N LYS A 2 -29.52 -35.92 32.56
CA LYS A 2 -30.33 -35.21 31.55
C LYS A 2 -29.76 -33.83 31.10
N LYS A 3 -29.25 -33.02 32.04
CA LYS A 3 -28.69 -31.67 31.73
C LYS A 3 -27.43 -31.78 30.84
N ARG A 4 -26.54 -32.71 31.13
CA ARG A 4 -25.31 -32.94 30.35
C ARG A 4 -25.61 -33.50 28.94
N MET A 5 -26.65 -34.32 28.82
CA MET A 5 -27.12 -34.86 27.54
C MET A 5 -27.76 -33.79 26.69
N TYR A 6 -28.51 -32.86 27.28
CA TYR A 6 -29.08 -31.69 26.59
C TYR A 6 -28.01 -30.72 26.10
N GLU A 7 -26.99 -30.48 26.91
CA GLU A 7 -25.81 -29.65 26.53
C GLU A 7 -25.04 -30.24 25.33
N VAL A 8 -24.79 -31.55 25.35
CA VAL A 8 -24.15 -32.29 24.24
C VAL A 8 -25.03 -32.23 22.98
N PHE A 9 -26.33 -32.47 23.11
CA PHE A 9 -27.28 -32.42 22.00
C PHE A 9 -27.42 -31.01 21.42
N SER A 10 -27.49 -29.99 22.26
CA SER A 10 -27.51 -28.59 21.81
C SER A 10 -26.21 -28.18 21.10
N SER A 11 -25.08 -28.62 21.62
CA SER A 11 -23.78 -28.38 20.97
C SER A 11 -23.71 -29.09 19.61
N ALA A 12 -24.13 -30.34 19.51
CA ALA A 12 -24.18 -31.09 18.25
C ALA A 12 -25.13 -30.45 17.23
N LEU A 13 -26.31 -30.00 17.66
CA LEU A 13 -27.26 -29.28 16.80
C LEU A 13 -26.73 -27.92 16.33
N ASN A 14 -25.98 -27.20 17.16
CA ASN A 14 -25.36 -25.95 16.75
C ASN A 14 -24.28 -26.16 15.69
N ASN A 15 -23.56 -27.29 15.75
CA ASN A 15 -22.55 -27.63 14.72
C ASN A 15 -23.15 -28.04 13.37
N VAL A 16 -24.44 -28.40 13.33
CA VAL A 16 -25.17 -28.79 12.10
C VAL A 16 -25.99 -27.61 11.53
N ARG A 17 -26.15 -26.52 12.27
CA ARG A 17 -26.84 -25.32 11.74
C ARG A 17 -26.04 -24.72 10.63
N PRO A 18 -26.67 -24.36 9.48
CA PRO A 18 -25.98 -23.61 8.45
C PRO A 18 -25.48 -22.27 9.06
N PRO A 19 -24.30 -21.81 8.64
CA PRO A 19 -23.78 -20.53 9.12
C PRO A 19 -24.79 -19.40 8.87
N LYS A 20 -24.83 -18.43 9.78
CA LYS A 20 -25.66 -17.24 9.59
C LYS A 20 -25.35 -16.59 8.26
N LYS A 21 -26.36 -16.29 7.46
CA LYS A 21 -26.20 -15.52 6.22
C LYS A 21 -26.13 -14.04 6.55
N ILE A 22 -25.03 -13.61 7.11
CA ILE A 22 -24.72 -12.20 7.37
C ILE A 22 -23.47 -11.81 6.64
N THR A 23 -23.34 -10.53 6.29
CA THR A 23 -22.13 -9.99 5.66
C THR A 23 -21.06 -9.67 6.72
N VAL A 24 -19.84 -9.36 6.28
CA VAL A 24 -18.77 -8.95 7.19
C VAL A 24 -19.12 -7.67 7.92
N SER A 25 -19.70 -6.69 7.22
CA SER A 25 -20.09 -5.41 7.82
C SER A 25 -21.20 -5.59 8.86
N GLU A 26 -22.23 -6.39 8.56
CA GLU A 26 -23.30 -6.73 9.52
C GLU A 26 -22.73 -7.46 10.75
N TRP A 27 -21.83 -8.44 10.54
CA TRP A 27 -21.17 -9.12 11.64
C TRP A 27 -20.36 -8.15 12.51
N ALA A 28 -19.64 -7.21 11.91
CA ALA A 28 -18.85 -6.23 12.62
C ALA A 28 -19.75 -5.30 13.45
N ASP A 29 -20.83 -4.78 12.87
CA ASP A 29 -21.80 -3.92 13.57
C ASP A 29 -22.49 -4.64 14.75
N GLU A 30 -22.77 -5.96 14.62
CA GLU A 30 -23.36 -6.75 15.68
C GLU A 30 -22.39 -7.08 16.82
N ASN A 31 -21.14 -7.41 16.51
CA ASN A 31 -20.26 -8.11 17.44
C ASN A 31 -18.97 -7.36 17.81
N ARG A 32 -18.41 -6.56 16.88
CA ARG A 32 -17.08 -5.98 17.02
C ARG A 32 -17.04 -4.89 18.08
N VAL A 33 -16.02 -4.95 18.95
CA VAL A 33 -15.73 -3.92 19.96
C VAL A 33 -14.28 -3.46 19.82
N LEU A 34 -14.10 -2.16 19.69
CA LEU A 34 -12.79 -1.50 19.64
C LEU A 34 -12.29 -1.24 21.06
N SER A 35 -11.07 -1.68 21.35
CA SER A 35 -10.46 -1.43 22.66
C SER A 35 -9.86 -0.02 22.75
N SER A 36 -9.82 0.55 23.94
CA SER A 36 -9.22 1.86 24.21
C SER A 36 -7.71 1.90 23.93
N GLY A 37 -7.04 0.76 23.96
CA GLY A 37 -5.60 0.65 23.67
C GLY A 37 -5.25 0.55 22.18
N SER A 38 -6.25 0.30 21.32
CA SER A 38 -6.02 0.08 19.87
C SER A 38 -6.79 1.02 18.97
N SER A 39 -7.68 1.86 19.49
CA SER A 39 -8.49 2.77 18.68
C SER A 39 -8.61 4.14 19.32
N ALA A 40 -8.63 5.18 18.49
CA ALA A 40 -8.94 6.55 18.91
C ALA A 40 -10.43 6.72 19.28
N GLU A 41 -11.31 5.88 18.75
CA GLU A 41 -12.75 5.85 19.06
C GLU A 41 -13.10 4.47 19.63
N PRO A 42 -12.89 4.21 20.94
CA PRO A 42 -13.20 2.93 21.56
C PRO A 42 -14.71 2.72 21.72
N GLY A 43 -15.15 1.47 21.70
CA GLY A 43 -16.56 1.12 21.84
C GLY A 43 -17.06 0.15 20.77
N ARG A 44 -18.37 0.07 20.59
CA ARG A 44 -18.95 -0.79 19.55
C ARG A 44 -18.60 -0.26 18.17
N TRP A 45 -18.26 -1.16 17.28
CA TRP A 45 -18.05 -0.84 15.87
C TRP A 45 -19.35 -0.30 15.24
N ASN A 46 -19.20 0.65 14.37
CA ASN A 46 -20.28 1.17 13.54
C ASN A 46 -19.74 1.44 12.13
N THR A 47 -20.14 0.61 11.18
CA THR A 47 -19.69 0.72 9.77
C THR A 47 -20.14 2.04 9.14
N ASP A 48 -21.28 2.62 9.56
CA ASP A 48 -21.76 3.91 9.02
C ASP A 48 -20.86 5.10 9.43
N ARG A 49 -20.00 4.93 10.44
CA ARG A 49 -18.99 5.94 10.79
C ARG A 49 -17.97 6.15 9.67
N ILE A 50 -17.66 5.06 8.92
CA ILE A 50 -16.71 5.05 7.82
C ILE A 50 -17.34 4.23 6.67
N PRO A 51 -18.32 4.78 5.95
CA PRO A 51 -19.22 4.02 5.07
C PRO A 51 -18.53 3.35 3.89
N TYR A 52 -17.41 3.91 3.40
CA TYR A 52 -16.64 3.31 2.31
C TYR A 52 -16.05 1.94 2.64
N GLN A 53 -15.93 1.58 3.91
CA GLN A 53 -15.41 0.27 4.32
C GLN A 53 -16.42 -0.86 4.11
N ARG A 54 -17.73 -0.56 4.07
CA ARG A 54 -18.81 -1.55 3.98
C ARG A 54 -18.60 -2.49 2.79
N GLU A 55 -18.59 -1.97 1.57
CA GLU A 55 -18.48 -2.79 0.38
C GLU A 55 -17.11 -3.47 0.24
N ILE A 56 -16.04 -2.86 0.74
CA ILE A 56 -14.70 -3.48 0.77
C ILE A 56 -14.74 -4.75 1.63
N MET A 57 -15.33 -4.64 2.82
CA MET A 57 -15.49 -5.78 3.73
C MET A 57 -16.42 -6.85 3.14
N ASP A 58 -17.56 -6.43 2.59
CA ASP A 58 -18.59 -7.34 2.09
C ASP A 58 -18.24 -7.99 0.75
N ALA A 59 -17.22 -7.48 0.03
CA ALA A 59 -16.74 -8.08 -1.21
C ALA A 59 -16.29 -9.55 -1.02
N VAL A 60 -15.81 -9.92 0.16
CA VAL A 60 -15.41 -11.32 0.44
C VAL A 60 -16.61 -12.27 0.55
N ASN A 61 -17.82 -11.74 0.77
CA ASN A 61 -19.04 -12.55 0.82
C ASN A 61 -19.57 -12.91 -0.58
N ASP A 62 -19.16 -12.18 -1.63
CA ASP A 62 -19.51 -12.54 -3.01
C ASP A 62 -18.70 -13.79 -3.43
N PRO A 63 -19.38 -14.92 -3.77
CA PRO A 63 -18.69 -16.12 -4.27
C PRO A 63 -17.85 -15.90 -5.54
N LYS A 64 -18.18 -14.88 -6.33
CA LYS A 64 -17.45 -14.53 -7.56
C LYS A 64 -16.19 -13.72 -7.30
N CYS A 65 -16.11 -13.04 -6.16
CA CYS A 65 -14.94 -12.25 -5.79
C CYS A 65 -13.89 -13.17 -5.13
N GLU A 66 -12.78 -13.35 -5.78
CA GLU A 66 -11.63 -14.10 -5.26
C GLU A 66 -10.60 -13.19 -4.57
N LYS A 67 -10.41 -11.98 -5.12
CA LYS A 67 -9.38 -11.06 -4.63
C LYS A 67 -10.00 -9.69 -4.35
N VAL A 68 -9.62 -9.13 -3.20
CA VAL A 68 -9.93 -7.76 -2.78
C VAL A 68 -8.61 -7.00 -2.66
N VAL A 69 -8.50 -5.88 -3.37
CA VAL A 69 -7.31 -5.03 -3.38
C VAL A 69 -7.68 -3.65 -2.87
N VAL A 70 -6.97 -3.14 -1.88
CA VAL A 70 -7.20 -1.81 -1.31
C VAL A 70 -5.93 -0.97 -1.45
N CYS A 71 -5.88 -0.18 -2.51
CA CYS A 71 -4.87 0.84 -2.75
C CYS A 71 -5.36 2.15 -2.14
N SER A 72 -4.67 2.69 -1.14
CA SER A 72 -5.25 3.81 -0.41
C SER A 72 -4.23 4.65 0.33
N SER A 73 -4.67 5.85 0.71
CA SER A 73 -3.95 6.72 1.63
C SER A 73 -3.69 6.07 2.99
N ALA A 74 -2.85 6.70 3.80
CA ALA A 74 -2.66 6.32 5.19
C ALA A 74 -3.91 6.64 6.04
N GLN A 75 -4.05 5.98 7.19
CA GLN A 75 -5.05 6.28 8.23
C GLN A 75 -6.53 6.22 7.80
N ILE A 76 -6.87 5.47 6.74
CA ILE A 76 -8.28 5.24 6.31
C ILE A 76 -8.90 3.98 6.92
N GLY A 77 -8.18 3.30 7.82
CA GLY A 77 -8.67 2.12 8.52
C GLY A 77 -8.45 0.78 7.81
N LYS A 78 -7.45 0.66 6.93
CA LYS A 78 -7.06 -0.61 6.26
C LYS A 78 -6.98 -1.80 7.21
N SER A 79 -6.28 -1.63 8.32
CA SER A 79 -6.08 -2.69 9.32
C SER A 79 -7.41 -3.14 9.96
N GLU A 80 -8.37 -2.23 10.14
CA GLU A 80 -9.66 -2.61 10.71
C GLU A 80 -10.55 -3.36 9.69
N ILE A 81 -10.42 -3.08 8.39
CA ILE A 81 -11.03 -3.90 7.33
C ILE A 81 -10.53 -5.34 7.43
N ILE A 82 -9.20 -5.54 7.50
CA ILE A 82 -8.58 -6.87 7.67
C ILE A 82 -9.08 -7.54 8.95
N ASN A 83 -9.09 -6.81 10.08
CA ASN A 83 -9.51 -7.32 11.37
C ASN A 83 -10.98 -7.77 11.36
N ASN A 84 -11.87 -7.00 10.75
CA ASN A 84 -13.29 -7.35 10.66
C ASN A 84 -13.52 -8.58 9.78
N ILE A 85 -12.86 -8.66 8.62
CA ILE A 85 -12.91 -9.85 7.77
C ILE A 85 -12.37 -11.08 8.51
N MET A 86 -11.25 -10.92 9.21
CA MET A 86 -10.65 -11.98 10.02
C MET A 86 -11.58 -12.45 11.15
N GLY A 87 -12.18 -11.51 11.89
CA GLY A 87 -13.13 -11.80 12.94
C GLY A 87 -14.37 -12.54 12.43
N TYR A 88 -14.89 -12.15 11.28
CA TYR A 88 -16.00 -12.83 10.61
C TYR A 88 -15.64 -14.29 10.29
N TYR A 89 -14.47 -14.55 9.71
CA TYR A 89 -14.05 -15.92 9.40
C TYR A 89 -13.71 -16.76 10.63
N ILE A 90 -13.33 -16.15 11.75
CA ILE A 90 -13.18 -16.88 13.01
C ILE A 90 -14.55 -17.32 13.56
N ASP A 91 -15.57 -16.45 13.46
CA ASP A 91 -16.87 -16.68 14.08
C ASP A 91 -17.89 -17.38 13.19
N VAL A 92 -18.04 -16.95 11.93
CA VAL A 92 -19.16 -17.36 11.06
C VAL A 92 -18.77 -18.50 10.11
N ASP A 93 -17.57 -18.47 9.53
CA ASP A 93 -17.11 -19.46 8.54
C ASP A 93 -15.64 -19.85 8.81
N PRO A 94 -15.38 -20.56 9.94
CA PRO A 94 -14.05 -20.89 10.40
C PRO A 94 -13.23 -21.66 9.36
N CYS A 95 -11.98 -21.24 9.16
CA CYS A 95 -11.09 -21.83 8.16
C CYS A 95 -9.61 -21.49 8.43
N PRO A 96 -8.66 -22.18 7.76
CA PRO A 96 -7.25 -21.82 7.79
C PRO A 96 -7.00 -20.45 7.16
N MET A 97 -6.34 -19.54 7.91
CA MET A 97 -6.03 -18.18 7.49
C MET A 97 -4.55 -17.85 7.70
N ILE A 98 -4.02 -16.93 6.90
CA ILE A 98 -2.70 -16.33 7.10
C ILE A 98 -2.78 -14.82 6.97
N LEU A 99 -2.09 -14.11 7.87
CA LEU A 99 -1.77 -12.69 7.75
C LEU A 99 -0.27 -12.54 7.51
N VAL A 100 0.08 -11.90 6.40
CA VAL A 100 1.46 -11.60 6.04
C VAL A 100 1.70 -10.10 6.22
N GLN A 101 2.70 -9.78 7.02
CA GLN A 101 3.22 -8.44 7.26
C GLN A 101 4.60 -8.29 6.59
N PRO A 102 5.13 -7.08 6.38
CA PRO A 102 6.45 -6.90 5.73
C PRO A 102 7.58 -7.69 6.40
N THR A 103 7.61 -7.71 7.73
CA THR A 103 8.63 -8.41 8.53
C THR A 103 7.99 -9.24 9.64
N ILE A 104 8.76 -10.20 10.17
CA ILE A 104 8.31 -10.99 11.33
C ILE A 104 8.12 -10.12 12.58
N GLN A 105 8.89 -9.04 12.72
CA GLN A 105 8.75 -8.10 13.82
C GLN A 105 7.43 -7.35 13.74
N THR A 106 7.08 -6.78 12.57
CA THR A 106 5.79 -6.12 12.35
C THR A 106 4.63 -7.09 12.52
N ALA A 107 4.80 -8.35 12.14
CA ALA A 107 3.83 -9.42 12.38
C ALA A 107 3.56 -9.67 13.88
N MET A 108 4.62 -9.71 14.70
CA MET A 108 4.50 -9.86 16.15
C MET A 108 3.84 -8.64 16.80
N GLU A 109 4.18 -7.44 16.36
CA GLU A 109 3.58 -6.19 16.82
C GLU A 109 2.08 -6.13 16.48
N TYR A 110 1.73 -6.44 15.25
CA TYR A 110 0.32 -6.50 14.80
C TYR A 110 -0.48 -7.51 15.63
N SER A 111 0.08 -8.69 15.86
CA SER A 111 -0.56 -9.70 16.72
C SER A 111 -0.85 -9.19 18.13
N LYS A 112 0.12 -8.51 18.76
CA LYS A 112 0.01 -7.99 20.13
C LYS A 112 -0.89 -6.76 20.22
N GLN A 113 -0.77 -5.83 19.27
CA GLN A 113 -1.41 -4.51 19.36
C GLN A 113 -2.79 -4.47 18.69
N ARG A 114 -3.09 -5.37 17.76
CA ARG A 114 -4.34 -5.39 16.99
C ARG A 114 -5.16 -6.66 17.22
N ILE A 115 -4.58 -7.85 16.96
CA ILE A 115 -5.33 -9.10 17.01
C ILE A 115 -5.68 -9.50 18.45
N ALA A 116 -4.73 -9.46 19.37
CA ALA A 116 -4.99 -9.84 20.76
C ALA A 116 -6.04 -8.93 21.44
N PRO A 117 -5.98 -7.58 21.30
CA PRO A 117 -7.06 -6.72 21.79
C PRO A 117 -8.41 -6.97 21.12
N MET A 118 -8.42 -7.23 19.80
CA MET A 118 -9.64 -7.59 19.07
C MET A 118 -10.32 -8.82 19.66
N ILE A 119 -9.56 -9.90 19.83
CA ILE A 119 -10.07 -11.15 20.40
C ILE A 119 -10.59 -10.93 21.83
N THR A 120 -9.82 -10.21 22.65
CA THR A 120 -10.19 -9.98 24.07
C THR A 120 -11.43 -9.11 24.22
N SER A 121 -11.58 -8.05 23.42
CA SER A 121 -12.69 -7.10 23.53
C SER A 121 -13.97 -7.60 22.87
N THR A 122 -13.88 -8.46 21.86
CA THR A 122 -15.03 -8.98 21.11
C THR A 122 -15.47 -10.34 21.69
N LYS A 123 -16.63 -10.37 22.35
CA LYS A 123 -17.09 -11.53 23.14
C LYS A 123 -17.10 -12.82 22.31
N VAL A 124 -17.68 -12.80 21.11
CA VAL A 124 -17.81 -14.01 20.26
C VAL A 124 -16.45 -14.57 19.84
N LEU A 125 -15.43 -13.73 19.67
CA LEU A 125 -14.07 -14.16 19.36
C LEU A 125 -13.36 -14.71 20.58
N ARG A 126 -13.49 -14.05 21.73
CA ARG A 126 -12.92 -14.52 23.00
C ARG A 126 -13.44 -15.91 23.39
N ASP A 127 -14.72 -16.18 23.12
CA ASP A 127 -15.35 -17.46 23.46
C ASP A 127 -14.90 -18.60 22.52
N LYS A 128 -14.38 -18.28 21.31
CA LYS A 128 -13.96 -19.26 20.29
C LYS A 128 -12.46 -19.47 20.18
N VAL A 129 -11.68 -18.44 20.40
CA VAL A 129 -10.21 -18.55 20.35
C VAL A 129 -9.71 -19.13 21.67
N LEU A 130 -9.09 -20.30 21.60
CA LEU A 130 -8.59 -21.03 22.76
C LEU A 130 -7.63 -20.18 23.58
N GLU A 131 -7.86 -20.10 24.91
CA GLU A 131 -6.95 -19.39 25.80
C GLU A 131 -5.63 -20.15 26.01
N THR A 132 -4.53 -19.39 26.05
CA THR A 132 -3.17 -19.91 26.32
C THR A 132 -3.03 -20.22 27.82
N LYS A 133 -3.59 -21.35 28.30
CA LYS A 133 -3.54 -21.68 29.75
C LYS A 133 -2.39 -22.62 30.14
N THR A 134 -1.67 -23.21 29.19
CA THR A 134 -0.56 -24.14 29.47
C THR A 134 0.60 -23.92 28.51
N ARG A 135 1.82 -24.38 28.91
CA ARG A 135 3.03 -24.35 28.07
C ARG A 135 2.90 -25.14 26.75
N ASP A 136 1.91 -26.01 26.66
CA ASP A 136 1.62 -26.89 25.50
C ASP A 136 0.46 -26.38 24.66
N SER A 137 0.03 -25.09 24.82
CA SER A 137 -1.06 -24.55 23.99
C SER A 137 -0.56 -24.21 22.60
N ASP A 138 -1.33 -24.61 21.59
CA ASP A 138 -1.09 -24.31 20.17
C ASP A 138 -1.21 -22.80 19.87
N ASN A 139 -1.59 -21.98 20.85
CA ASN A 139 -1.73 -20.55 20.73
C ASN A 139 -0.46 -19.81 21.11
N THR A 140 0.18 -19.21 20.13
CA THR A 140 1.37 -18.38 20.27
C THR A 140 1.10 -16.95 19.80
N ILE A 141 2.12 -16.09 19.87
CA ILE A 141 2.03 -14.73 19.32
C ILE A 141 1.71 -14.80 17.81
N LEU A 142 2.32 -15.74 17.09
CA LEU A 142 2.20 -15.86 15.63
C LEU A 142 1.17 -16.89 15.16
N MET A 143 0.45 -17.53 16.08
CA MET A 143 -0.59 -18.50 15.73
C MET A 143 -1.77 -18.39 16.71
N LYS A 144 -2.99 -18.38 16.18
CA LYS A 144 -4.25 -18.43 16.94
C LYS A 144 -5.07 -19.58 16.42
N THR A 145 -5.45 -20.50 17.32
CA THR A 145 -6.24 -21.69 17.01
C THR A 145 -7.66 -21.50 17.52
N PHE A 146 -8.62 -21.93 16.74
CA PHE A 146 -10.04 -21.91 17.06
C PHE A 146 -10.75 -23.10 16.40
N ASP A 147 -11.96 -23.42 16.86
CA ASP A 147 -12.69 -24.56 16.30
C ASP A 147 -12.96 -24.35 14.80
N GLY A 148 -12.52 -25.32 13.99
CA GLY A 148 -12.69 -25.31 12.54
C GLY A 148 -11.59 -24.57 11.75
N GLY A 149 -10.58 -23.98 12.43
CA GLY A 149 -9.50 -23.27 11.72
C GLY A 149 -8.37 -22.78 12.60
N PHE A 150 -7.49 -22.03 11.95
CA PHE A 150 -6.39 -21.33 12.62
C PHE A 150 -6.01 -20.08 11.83
N LEU A 151 -5.39 -19.13 12.51
CA LEU A 151 -4.74 -17.97 11.93
C LEU A 151 -3.24 -18.07 12.19
N THR A 152 -2.45 -18.11 11.12
CA THR A 152 -1.00 -17.94 11.18
C THR A 152 -0.64 -16.51 10.82
N ILE A 153 0.35 -15.92 11.50
CA ILE A 153 0.84 -14.57 11.26
C ILE A 153 2.32 -14.69 10.90
N GLY A 154 2.73 -14.13 9.77
CA GLY A 154 4.08 -14.26 9.24
C GLY A 154 4.64 -12.98 8.66
N GLY A 155 5.96 -12.96 8.45
CA GLY A 155 6.66 -11.91 7.73
C GLY A 155 6.93 -12.31 6.28
N ALA A 156 6.79 -11.37 5.35
CA ALA A 156 7.09 -11.58 3.93
C ALA A 156 8.55 -11.97 3.67
N ASN A 157 9.45 -11.61 4.58
CA ASN A 157 10.87 -11.96 4.52
C ASN A 157 11.19 -13.38 5.03
N SER A 158 10.19 -14.16 5.49
CA SER A 158 10.40 -15.49 6.09
C SER A 158 9.72 -16.58 5.25
N PRO A 159 10.44 -17.28 4.36
CA PRO A 159 9.88 -18.32 3.48
C PRO A 159 9.17 -19.45 4.24
N ALA A 160 9.78 -19.92 5.33
CA ALA A 160 9.24 -21.04 6.12
C ALA A 160 7.83 -20.76 6.69
N GLY A 161 7.55 -19.50 7.05
CA GLY A 161 6.22 -19.08 7.53
C GLY A 161 5.16 -19.08 6.43
N LEU A 162 5.57 -18.84 5.17
CA LEU A 162 4.68 -18.72 4.01
C LEU A 162 4.38 -20.07 3.35
N ALA A 163 5.20 -21.10 3.59
CA ALA A 163 5.22 -22.32 2.78
C ALA A 163 4.57 -23.56 3.41
N SER A 164 4.17 -23.55 4.69
CA SER A 164 3.99 -24.80 5.44
C SER A 164 2.59 -25.43 5.46
N LYS A 165 1.51 -24.69 5.16
CA LYS A 165 0.13 -25.18 5.38
C LYS A 165 -0.81 -24.74 4.24
N PRO A 166 -1.85 -25.55 3.89
CA PRO A 166 -2.93 -25.10 3.02
C PRO A 166 -3.74 -24.00 3.72
N ILE A 167 -4.01 -22.91 3.02
CA ILE A 167 -4.65 -21.69 3.53
C ILE A 167 -5.84 -21.35 2.64
N ARG A 168 -6.98 -21.00 3.24
CA ARG A 168 -8.16 -20.57 2.49
C ARG A 168 -8.22 -19.06 2.34
N ILE A 169 -7.90 -18.31 3.41
CA ILE A 169 -7.96 -16.83 3.40
C ILE A 169 -6.55 -16.27 3.61
N VAL A 170 -6.14 -15.42 2.69
CA VAL A 170 -4.83 -14.78 2.70
C VAL A 170 -5.00 -13.29 2.88
N PHE A 171 -4.37 -12.73 3.89
CA PHE A 171 -4.23 -11.29 4.10
C PHE A 171 -2.77 -10.90 3.86
N CYS A 172 -2.53 -9.94 2.97
CA CYS A 172 -1.23 -9.32 2.76
C CYS A 172 -1.38 -7.82 3.04
N ASP A 173 -0.83 -7.36 4.14
CA ASP A 173 -0.91 -5.97 4.59
C ASP A 173 0.40 -5.24 4.29
N GLU A 174 0.32 -4.00 3.77
CA GLU A 174 1.46 -3.17 3.35
C GLU A 174 2.34 -3.87 2.29
N VAL A 175 1.72 -4.39 1.21
CA VAL A 175 2.40 -5.20 0.17
C VAL A 175 3.52 -4.47 -0.56
N ASP A 176 3.47 -3.13 -0.66
CA ASP A 176 4.53 -2.33 -1.27
C ASP A 176 5.81 -2.29 -0.42
N ARG A 177 5.73 -2.70 0.85
CA ARG A 177 6.88 -2.83 1.75
C ARG A 177 7.44 -4.25 1.81
N PHE A 178 6.88 -5.18 1.04
CA PHE A 178 7.40 -6.53 0.99
C PHE A 178 8.73 -6.57 0.22
N PRO A 179 9.69 -7.41 0.61
CA PRO A 179 10.90 -7.61 -0.17
C PRO A 179 10.56 -8.24 -1.53
N ASP A 180 11.44 -8.08 -2.51
CA ASP A 180 11.25 -8.66 -3.84
C ASP A 180 11.29 -10.19 -3.81
N SER A 181 12.05 -10.73 -2.87
CA SER A 181 12.14 -12.18 -2.65
C SER A 181 12.06 -12.51 -1.15
N ALA A 182 11.30 -13.54 -0.82
CA ALA A 182 11.32 -14.17 0.50
C ALA A 182 12.59 -15.06 0.59
N GLY A 183 13.70 -14.50 1.05
CA GLY A 183 14.99 -15.15 0.97
C GLY A 183 15.35 -15.50 -0.47
N THR A 184 15.57 -16.80 -0.76
CA THR A 184 15.87 -17.31 -2.11
C THR A 184 14.67 -17.93 -2.83
N GLU A 185 13.46 -17.92 -2.23
CA GLU A 185 12.30 -18.67 -2.74
C GLU A 185 11.40 -17.85 -3.69
N GLY A 186 11.69 -16.57 -3.92
CA GLY A 186 10.96 -15.70 -4.84
C GLY A 186 9.89 -14.84 -4.17
N ASP A 187 9.02 -14.24 -4.99
CA ASP A 187 8.00 -13.28 -4.55
C ASP A 187 7.10 -13.84 -3.44
N PRO A 188 7.09 -13.21 -2.24
CA PRO A 188 6.31 -13.67 -1.08
C PRO A 188 4.81 -13.73 -1.35
N ILE A 189 4.26 -12.83 -2.17
CA ILE A 189 2.84 -12.84 -2.54
C ILE A 189 2.52 -14.09 -3.34
N LYS A 190 3.35 -14.43 -4.33
CA LYS A 190 3.16 -15.63 -5.15
C LYS A 190 3.32 -16.92 -4.35
N LEU A 191 4.22 -16.92 -3.37
CA LEU A 191 4.41 -18.08 -2.48
C LEU A 191 3.15 -18.33 -1.64
N VAL A 192 2.56 -17.30 -1.04
CA VAL A 192 1.37 -17.48 -0.21
C VAL A 192 0.11 -17.73 -1.05
N GLU A 193 -0.04 -17.12 -2.23
CA GLU A 193 -1.15 -17.41 -3.17
C GLU A 193 -1.22 -18.89 -3.53
N LYS A 194 -0.05 -19.53 -3.77
CA LYS A 194 0.02 -20.97 -4.07
C LYS A 194 -0.55 -21.85 -2.96
N ARG A 195 -0.55 -21.41 -1.70
CA ARG A 195 -1.13 -22.17 -0.57
C ARG A 195 -2.66 -22.15 -0.57
N ALA A 196 -3.25 -21.15 -1.24
CA ALA A 196 -4.70 -21.03 -1.35
C ALA A 196 -5.28 -21.77 -2.56
N THR A 197 -4.47 -22.28 -3.47
CA THR A 197 -4.93 -22.88 -4.75
C THR A 197 -5.81 -24.11 -4.57
N THR A 198 -5.69 -24.85 -3.47
CA THR A 198 -6.50 -26.03 -3.17
C THR A 198 -7.94 -25.69 -2.78
N PHE A 199 -8.22 -24.44 -2.40
CA PHE A 199 -9.55 -24.01 -2.00
C PHE A 199 -10.24 -23.26 -3.16
N ALA A 200 -11.36 -23.82 -3.64
CA ALA A 200 -12.15 -23.18 -4.70
C ALA A 200 -12.80 -21.86 -4.23
N ASN A 201 -13.06 -21.73 -2.92
CA ASN A 201 -13.65 -20.56 -2.27
C ASN A 201 -12.62 -19.72 -1.50
N ARG A 202 -11.36 -19.70 -1.99
CA ARG A 202 -10.29 -18.88 -1.41
C ARG A 202 -10.59 -17.40 -1.54
N LYS A 203 -10.04 -16.62 -0.61
CA LYS A 203 -10.07 -15.14 -0.66
C LYS A 203 -8.65 -14.60 -0.42
N LEU A 204 -8.28 -13.65 -1.24
CA LEU A 204 -6.99 -12.97 -1.21
C LEU A 204 -7.26 -11.49 -0.94
N ILE A 205 -6.78 -10.95 0.16
CA ILE A 205 -7.00 -9.57 0.57
C ILE A 205 -5.66 -8.85 0.63
N TYR A 206 -5.45 -7.85 -0.22
CA TYR A 206 -4.23 -7.07 -0.30
C TYR A 206 -4.51 -5.63 0.03
N THR A 207 -3.72 -5.07 0.92
CA THR A 207 -3.82 -3.66 1.32
C THR A 207 -2.44 -3.02 1.30
N SER A 208 -2.34 -1.82 0.82
CA SER A 208 -1.14 -1.00 0.94
C SER A 208 -1.41 0.46 0.62
N THR A 209 -0.53 1.31 1.10
CA THR A 209 -0.26 2.62 0.54
C THR A 209 0.70 2.43 -0.63
N PRO A 210 0.43 3.00 -1.82
CA PRO A 210 1.31 2.85 -2.98
C PRO A 210 2.61 3.63 -2.79
N THR A 211 3.64 3.30 -3.57
CA THR A 211 4.96 3.91 -3.49
C THR A 211 5.33 4.63 -4.79
N ILE A 212 6.23 4.08 -5.58
CA ILE A 212 6.72 4.67 -6.84
C ILE A 212 5.97 4.05 -8.00
N LYS A 213 5.56 4.89 -8.96
CA LYS A 213 4.86 4.47 -10.17
C LYS A 213 5.70 3.46 -10.95
N GLY A 214 5.05 2.38 -11.38
CA GLY A 214 5.72 1.27 -12.08
C GLY A 214 6.43 0.26 -11.18
N ALA A 215 6.75 0.61 -9.91
CA ALA A 215 7.30 -0.31 -8.92
C ALA A 215 6.27 -0.73 -7.85
N SER A 216 5.21 0.05 -7.67
CA SER A 216 4.15 -0.22 -6.68
C SER A 216 3.39 -1.50 -7.00
N ARG A 217 3.45 -2.48 -6.08
CA ARG A 217 2.73 -3.75 -6.20
C ARG A 217 1.24 -3.59 -6.05
N ILE A 218 0.82 -2.73 -5.11
CA ILE A 218 -0.60 -2.51 -4.86
C ILE A 218 -1.26 -1.80 -6.03
N GLU A 219 -0.59 -0.82 -6.65
CA GLU A 219 -1.07 -0.16 -7.87
C GLU A 219 -1.24 -1.18 -9.01
N PHE A 220 -0.25 -2.04 -9.22
CA PHE A 220 -0.32 -3.07 -10.25
C PHE A 220 -1.48 -4.05 -10.03
N GLU A 221 -1.75 -4.45 -8.78
CA GLU A 221 -2.89 -5.30 -8.47
C GLU A 221 -4.23 -4.54 -8.57
N TYR A 222 -4.25 -3.22 -8.25
CA TYR A 222 -5.41 -2.36 -8.44
C TYR A 222 -5.78 -2.23 -9.93
N GLU A 223 -4.80 -2.01 -10.80
CA GLU A 223 -5.00 -1.87 -12.24
C GLU A 223 -5.59 -3.13 -12.90
N LYS A 224 -5.31 -4.31 -12.35
CA LYS A 224 -5.87 -5.59 -12.79
C LYS A 224 -7.31 -5.82 -12.35
N GLY A 225 -7.78 -5.06 -11.38
CA GLY A 225 -9.09 -5.23 -10.76
C GLY A 225 -10.20 -4.43 -11.42
N SER A 226 -11.28 -4.24 -10.66
CA SER A 226 -12.47 -3.46 -11.05
C SER A 226 -12.21 -1.94 -11.09
N ARG A 227 -11.16 -1.44 -10.42
CA ARG A 227 -10.75 -0.02 -10.35
C ARG A 227 -11.88 0.85 -9.83
N GLU A 228 -12.30 0.57 -8.61
CA GLU A 228 -13.40 1.26 -7.97
C GLU A 228 -12.89 2.49 -7.21
N ASN A 229 -13.58 3.62 -7.41
CA ASN A 229 -13.33 4.89 -6.74
C ASN A 229 -14.56 5.29 -5.91
N TRP A 230 -14.33 5.80 -4.70
CA TRP A 230 -15.41 6.29 -3.86
C TRP A 230 -15.89 7.65 -4.37
N ALA A 231 -17.19 7.81 -4.59
CA ALA A 231 -17.80 9.01 -5.15
C ALA A 231 -18.98 9.49 -4.31
N HIS A 232 -19.05 10.80 -4.06
CA HIS A 232 -20.18 11.45 -3.41
C HIS A 232 -21.12 12.05 -4.45
N GLU A 233 -22.41 12.07 -4.10
CA GLU A 233 -23.44 12.77 -4.87
C GLU A 233 -23.24 14.29 -4.77
N CYS A 234 -23.27 14.97 -5.91
CA CYS A 234 -23.25 16.43 -5.92
C CYS A 234 -24.64 16.97 -5.49
N PRO A 235 -24.73 17.83 -4.46
CA PRO A 235 -26.02 18.35 -3.99
C PRO A 235 -26.82 19.14 -5.03
N HIS A 236 -26.13 19.70 -6.03
CA HIS A 236 -26.76 20.52 -7.05
C HIS A 236 -27.19 19.73 -8.30
N CYS A 237 -26.29 18.92 -8.88
CA CYS A 237 -26.59 18.23 -10.14
C CYS A 237 -26.95 16.74 -9.98
N GLY A 238 -26.84 16.18 -8.79
CA GLY A 238 -27.15 14.76 -8.51
C GLY A 238 -26.15 13.74 -9.11
N GLY A 239 -25.10 14.20 -9.78
CA GLY A 239 -24.04 13.34 -10.30
C GLY A 239 -23.09 12.88 -9.21
N TYR A 240 -22.50 11.68 -9.37
CA TYR A 240 -21.54 11.12 -8.43
C TYR A 240 -20.13 11.37 -8.91
N PHE A 241 -19.28 11.94 -8.07
CA PHE A 241 -17.89 12.27 -8.41
C PHE A 241 -16.94 11.97 -7.24
N SER A 242 -15.74 11.53 -7.57
CA SER A 242 -14.67 11.36 -6.61
C SER A 242 -14.09 12.72 -6.21
N ILE A 243 -13.64 12.84 -4.95
CA ILE A 243 -12.96 14.05 -4.47
C ILE A 243 -11.48 13.94 -4.84
N ARG A 244 -10.99 14.85 -5.66
CA ARG A 244 -9.60 14.93 -6.09
C ARG A 244 -9.00 16.25 -5.66
N LEU A 245 -7.69 16.31 -5.50
CA LEU A 245 -6.97 17.53 -5.13
C LEU A 245 -7.21 18.68 -6.13
N GLU A 246 -7.24 18.37 -7.44
CA GLU A 246 -7.47 19.32 -8.51
C GLU A 246 -8.85 19.98 -8.48
N ASP A 247 -9.84 19.32 -7.86
CA ASP A 247 -11.19 19.83 -7.72
C ASP A 247 -11.37 20.71 -6.47
N LEU A 248 -10.36 20.80 -5.61
CA LEU A 248 -10.42 21.64 -4.42
C LEU A 248 -10.11 23.11 -4.77
N ARG A 249 -10.82 24.01 -4.13
CA ARG A 249 -10.60 25.45 -4.14
C ARG A 249 -10.38 25.88 -2.72
N PHE A 250 -9.34 26.69 -2.50
CA PHE A 250 -8.96 27.13 -1.16
C PHE A 250 -8.22 28.44 -1.19
N ASP A 251 -8.39 29.20 -0.12
CA ASP A 251 -7.63 30.41 0.15
C ASP A 251 -6.53 30.10 1.17
N TYR A 252 -5.39 30.75 1.05
CA TYR A 252 -4.32 30.63 2.03
C TYR A 252 -3.52 31.91 2.17
N GLU A 253 -3.05 32.16 3.39
CA GLU A 253 -2.07 33.16 3.71
C GLU A 253 -0.69 32.51 3.84
N LYS A 254 0.33 33.21 3.38
CA LYS A 254 1.71 32.75 3.46
C LYS A 254 2.52 33.74 4.26
N GLU A 255 3.11 33.29 5.35
CA GLU A 255 4.06 34.01 6.15
C GLU A 255 5.45 33.35 6.05
N GLU A 256 6.50 34.14 6.29
CA GLU A 256 7.87 33.62 6.35
C GLU A 256 8.44 33.82 7.75
N TYR A 257 8.86 32.72 8.37
CA TYR A 257 9.49 32.74 9.69
C TYR A 257 10.80 31.97 9.65
N ASN A 258 11.91 32.65 9.93
CA ASN A 258 13.27 32.06 9.91
C ASN A 258 13.61 31.30 8.61
N GLY A 259 13.23 31.84 7.45
CA GLY A 259 13.46 31.23 6.14
C GLY A 259 12.54 30.04 5.81
N LYS A 260 11.56 29.75 6.66
CA LYS A 260 10.53 28.71 6.41
C LYS A 260 9.20 29.37 6.08
N LYS A 261 8.52 28.81 5.08
CA LYS A 261 7.17 29.20 4.71
C LYS A 261 6.16 28.61 5.68
N LEU A 262 5.25 29.40 6.20
CA LEU A 262 4.11 28.98 7.01
C LEU A 262 2.84 29.29 6.23
N TYR A 263 1.96 28.28 6.10
CA TYR A 263 0.69 28.42 5.39
C TYR A 263 -0.48 28.31 6.36
N THR A 264 -1.36 29.32 6.33
CA THR A 264 -2.68 29.29 6.99
C THR A 264 -3.72 29.11 5.92
N VAL A 265 -4.38 27.95 5.93
CA VAL A 265 -5.39 27.57 4.92
C VAL A 265 -6.77 27.86 5.46
N SER A 266 -7.60 28.49 4.62
CA SER A 266 -9.00 28.80 4.92
C SER A 266 -9.90 28.46 3.73
N ASP A 267 -11.19 28.34 3.99
CA ASP A 267 -12.28 28.21 3.00
C ASP A 267 -12.06 27.12 1.93
N VAL A 268 -11.65 25.91 2.37
CA VAL A 268 -11.48 24.79 1.44
C VAL A 268 -12.83 24.28 0.98
N LYS A 269 -13.07 24.29 -0.33
CA LYS A 269 -14.30 23.82 -0.98
C LYS A 269 -13.98 22.82 -2.08
N TRP A 270 -14.85 21.85 -2.25
CA TRP A 270 -14.85 20.98 -3.41
C TRP A 270 -15.72 21.60 -4.51
N ARG A 271 -15.16 21.73 -5.71
CA ARG A 271 -15.88 22.18 -6.91
C ARG A 271 -16.32 20.96 -7.72
N CYS A 272 -17.62 20.84 -7.93
CA CYS A 272 -18.17 19.76 -8.76
C CYS A 272 -17.62 19.85 -10.19
N PRO A 273 -17.01 18.78 -10.75
CA PRO A 273 -16.44 18.84 -12.09
C PRO A 273 -17.50 18.97 -13.21
N ALA A 274 -18.78 18.70 -12.93
CA ALA A 274 -19.85 18.79 -13.92
C ALA A 274 -20.58 20.14 -13.89
N CYS A 275 -21.02 20.59 -12.73
CA CYS A 275 -21.83 21.83 -12.62
C CYS A 275 -21.05 23.03 -12.11
N MET A 276 -19.79 22.85 -11.71
CA MET A 276 -18.89 23.89 -11.22
C MET A 276 -19.29 24.56 -9.90
N GLU A 277 -20.36 24.11 -9.25
CA GLU A 277 -20.78 24.58 -7.93
C GLU A 277 -19.82 24.12 -6.84
N GLU A 278 -19.65 24.95 -5.82
CA GLU A 278 -18.70 24.76 -4.73
C GLU A 278 -19.39 24.43 -3.42
N PHE A 279 -18.87 23.43 -2.71
CA PHE A 279 -19.43 22.95 -1.44
C PHE A 279 -18.33 22.76 -0.42
N ASP A 280 -18.62 23.04 0.84
CA ASP A 280 -17.73 22.77 1.96
C ASP A 280 -17.63 21.26 2.28
N GLU A 281 -16.59 20.92 3.05
CA GLU A 281 -16.30 19.56 3.49
C GLU A 281 -17.49 18.88 4.18
N TYR A 282 -18.16 19.61 5.08
CA TYR A 282 -19.26 19.09 5.87
C TYR A 282 -20.47 18.73 5.01
N THR A 283 -20.77 19.58 4.03
CA THR A 283 -21.86 19.36 3.09
C THR A 283 -21.62 18.12 2.25
N ILE A 284 -20.44 17.97 1.68
CA ILE A 284 -20.11 16.84 0.79
C ILE A 284 -20.01 15.52 1.53
N LYS A 285 -19.31 15.48 2.68
CA LYS A 285 -19.13 14.22 3.44
C LYS A 285 -20.44 13.64 3.98
N ARG A 286 -21.54 14.38 3.94
CA ARG A 286 -22.88 13.92 4.33
C ARG A 286 -23.77 13.48 3.17
N GLN A 287 -23.35 13.76 1.93
CA GLN A 287 -24.11 13.31 0.78
C GLN A 287 -24.05 11.78 0.62
N PRO A 288 -25.05 11.18 0.00
CA PRO A 288 -24.99 9.80 -0.43
C PRO A 288 -23.67 9.54 -1.19
N ALA A 289 -23.11 8.38 -0.97
CA ALA A 289 -21.85 8.02 -1.61
C ALA A 289 -21.86 6.53 -1.98
N GLN A 290 -21.12 6.21 -3.03
CA GLN A 290 -21.02 4.84 -3.55
C GLN A 290 -19.69 4.58 -4.24
N TRP A 291 -19.33 3.33 -4.35
CA TRP A 291 -18.23 2.89 -5.18
C TRP A 291 -18.62 2.89 -6.65
N GLN A 292 -17.77 3.45 -7.50
CA GLN A 292 -17.92 3.47 -8.95
C GLN A 292 -16.77 2.71 -9.59
N ALA A 293 -17.09 1.59 -10.22
CA ALA A 293 -16.13 0.74 -10.91
C ALA A 293 -15.90 1.22 -12.34
N GLU A 294 -14.63 1.35 -12.75
CA GLU A 294 -14.28 1.58 -14.16
C GLU A 294 -14.44 0.29 -15.00
N LYS A 295 -14.24 -0.89 -14.36
CA LYS A 295 -14.34 -2.21 -14.98
C LYS A 295 -15.35 -3.08 -14.22
N PRO A 296 -16.66 -2.78 -14.26
CA PRO A 296 -17.68 -3.46 -13.46
C PRO A 296 -17.88 -4.94 -13.83
N GLU A 297 -17.41 -5.37 -14.98
CA GLU A 297 -17.40 -6.76 -15.42
C GLU A 297 -16.39 -7.63 -14.65
N ASN A 298 -15.34 -7.02 -14.09
CA ASN A 298 -14.30 -7.73 -13.33
C ASN A 298 -14.75 -7.99 -11.89
N LYS A 299 -15.64 -8.97 -11.73
CA LYS A 299 -16.13 -9.36 -10.39
C LYS A 299 -15.17 -10.27 -9.63
N ARG A 300 -14.20 -10.87 -10.32
CA ARG A 300 -13.24 -11.78 -9.68
C ARG A 300 -12.19 -11.05 -8.85
N VAL A 301 -11.76 -9.88 -9.30
CA VAL A 301 -10.81 -9.02 -8.59
C VAL A 301 -11.47 -7.67 -8.38
N ARG A 302 -11.96 -7.42 -7.17
CA ARG A 302 -12.46 -6.10 -6.78
C ARG A 302 -11.29 -5.28 -6.24
N SER A 303 -11.06 -4.12 -6.83
CA SER A 303 -9.97 -3.23 -6.43
C SER A 303 -10.51 -1.83 -6.14
N PHE A 304 -10.14 -1.31 -4.97
CA PHE A 304 -10.66 -0.09 -4.40
C PHE A 304 -9.55 0.93 -4.21
N HIS A 305 -9.80 2.16 -4.61
CA HIS A 305 -8.93 3.29 -4.34
C HIS A 305 -9.63 4.33 -3.49
N ILE A 306 -8.94 4.83 -2.46
CA ILE A 306 -9.46 5.88 -1.58
C ILE A 306 -8.34 6.76 -1.04
N ASN A 307 -8.52 8.08 -1.11
CA ASN A 307 -7.60 9.08 -0.61
C ASN A 307 -8.02 9.62 0.78
N ALA A 308 -7.17 10.45 1.38
CA ALA A 308 -7.41 10.98 2.73
C ALA A 308 -8.51 12.04 2.79
N PHE A 309 -8.96 12.62 1.67
CA PHE A 309 -10.06 13.59 1.68
C PHE A 309 -11.39 13.02 2.14
N TYR A 310 -11.52 11.69 2.12
CA TYR A 310 -12.68 10.98 2.66
C TYR A 310 -12.57 10.67 4.15
N SER A 311 -11.40 10.84 4.76
CA SER A 311 -11.18 10.56 6.18
C SER A 311 -12.09 11.41 7.06
N VAL A 312 -12.66 10.79 8.07
CA VAL A 312 -13.45 11.47 9.11
C VAL A 312 -12.56 12.01 10.25
N PHE A 313 -11.28 11.66 10.22
CA PHE A 313 -10.30 12.00 11.26
C PHE A 313 -9.42 13.20 10.91
N THR A 314 -9.36 13.58 9.61
CA THR A 314 -8.52 14.66 9.13
C THR A 314 -9.36 15.65 8.34
N ARG A 315 -9.17 16.93 8.57
CA ARG A 315 -9.90 18.01 7.87
C ARG A 315 -9.23 18.36 6.55
N TRP A 316 -10.00 18.81 5.58
CA TRP A 316 -9.47 19.26 4.30
C TRP A 316 -8.45 20.40 4.45
N ASN A 317 -8.67 21.33 5.39
CA ASN A 317 -7.71 22.42 5.66
C ASN A 317 -6.32 21.89 6.04
N ASP A 318 -6.27 20.81 6.85
CA ASP A 318 -5.00 20.20 7.27
C ASP A 318 -4.31 19.49 6.10
N LEU A 319 -5.07 18.78 5.26
CA LEU A 319 -4.54 18.10 4.07
C LEU A 319 -4.05 19.09 3.00
N VAL A 320 -4.77 20.21 2.80
CA VAL A 320 -4.34 21.25 1.88
C VAL A 320 -3.10 21.98 2.39
N ARG A 321 -2.99 22.20 3.72
CA ARG A 321 -1.77 22.74 4.33
C ARG A 321 -0.58 21.82 4.09
N GLU A 322 -0.75 20.49 4.31
CA GLU A 322 0.28 19.50 4.04
C GLU A 322 0.71 19.50 2.55
N TYR A 323 -0.24 19.66 1.63
CA TYR A 323 0.06 19.88 0.22
C TYR A 323 0.94 21.11 -0.02
N LEU A 324 0.57 22.27 0.56
CA LEU A 324 1.30 23.51 0.39
C LEU A 324 2.71 23.44 1.00
N ASP A 325 2.84 22.77 2.15
CA ASP A 325 4.13 22.57 2.83
C ASP A 325 5.05 21.62 2.03
N SER A 326 4.48 20.67 1.29
CA SER A 326 5.23 19.62 0.59
C SER A 326 5.58 19.96 -0.86
N LYS A 327 4.78 20.77 -1.55
CA LYS A 327 4.86 20.97 -3.02
C LYS A 327 6.20 21.46 -3.57
N ASP A 328 6.99 22.15 -2.73
CA ASP A 328 8.29 22.71 -3.12
C ASP A 328 9.47 21.78 -2.78
N ASP A 329 9.24 20.63 -2.14
CA ASP A 329 10.23 19.63 -1.75
C ASP A 329 9.84 18.27 -2.34
N PRO A 330 10.63 17.71 -3.28
CA PRO A 330 10.28 16.46 -3.97
C PRO A 330 10.04 15.27 -3.04
N GLU A 331 10.83 15.11 -1.96
CA GLU A 331 10.67 13.99 -1.02
C GLU A 331 9.43 14.16 -0.13
N MET A 332 9.15 15.37 0.31
CA MET A 332 7.93 15.68 1.04
C MET A 332 6.70 15.52 0.12
N PHE A 333 6.81 15.95 -1.13
CA PHE A 333 5.73 15.85 -2.10
C PHE A 333 5.42 14.40 -2.48
N LYS A 334 6.43 13.57 -2.65
CA LYS A 334 6.28 12.11 -2.79
C LYS A 334 5.55 11.50 -1.59
N THR A 335 5.94 11.90 -0.37
CA THR A 335 5.27 11.43 0.84
C THR A 335 3.79 11.83 0.84
N PHE A 336 3.48 13.08 0.49
CA PHE A 336 2.10 13.56 0.35
C PHE A 336 1.30 12.75 -0.67
N TYR A 337 1.85 12.52 -1.87
CA TYR A 337 1.21 11.72 -2.91
C TYR A 337 0.84 10.32 -2.40
N ASN A 338 1.80 9.63 -1.82
CA ASN A 338 1.61 8.27 -1.36
C ASN A 338 0.66 8.19 -0.15
N THR A 339 0.83 9.07 0.84
CA THR A 339 0.14 8.94 2.12
C THR A 339 -1.20 9.69 2.19
N VAL A 340 -1.37 10.76 1.42
CA VAL A 340 -2.61 11.55 1.39
C VAL A 340 -3.47 11.20 0.19
N LEU A 341 -2.89 11.21 -1.02
CA LEU A 341 -3.66 10.88 -2.22
C LEU A 341 -3.86 9.37 -2.37
N GLY A 342 -2.99 8.55 -1.78
CA GLY A 342 -3.02 7.10 -1.99
C GLY A 342 -2.66 6.72 -3.43
N GLU A 343 -1.85 7.54 -4.07
CA GLU A 343 -1.40 7.39 -5.45
C GLU A 343 0.11 7.15 -5.49
N SER A 344 0.58 6.42 -6.51
CA SER A 344 2.00 6.23 -6.72
C SER A 344 2.64 7.50 -7.25
N PHE A 345 3.76 7.90 -6.65
CA PHE A 345 4.51 9.05 -7.09
C PHE A 345 5.31 8.73 -8.36
N GLU A 346 5.08 9.51 -9.42
CA GLU A 346 5.91 9.48 -10.61
C GLU A 346 7.14 10.35 -10.33
N ASP A 347 8.25 9.68 -10.01
CA ASP A 347 9.52 10.35 -9.94
C ASP A 347 9.90 10.80 -11.37
N ARG A 348 9.37 11.96 -11.73
CA ARG A 348 9.87 12.70 -12.89
C ARG A 348 11.18 13.33 -12.42
N GLY A 349 12.19 12.49 -12.11
CA GLY A 349 13.54 12.98 -11.91
C GLY A 349 13.75 14.10 -12.92
N GLU A 350 14.41 15.19 -12.58
CA GLU A 350 14.71 16.25 -13.54
C GLU A 350 15.13 15.58 -14.85
N ILE A 351 14.16 15.33 -15.72
CA ILE A 351 14.41 15.05 -17.11
C ILE A 351 14.92 16.40 -17.59
N GLU A 352 16.21 16.64 -17.39
CA GLU A 352 16.87 17.63 -18.20
C GLU A 352 16.44 17.25 -19.61
N ASP A 353 15.72 18.15 -20.24
CA ASP A 353 15.10 17.98 -21.54
C ASP A 353 16.11 17.21 -22.42
N GLU A 354 15.76 15.96 -22.77
CA GLU A 354 16.63 15.06 -23.54
C GLU A 354 17.18 15.80 -24.78
N THR A 355 16.36 16.70 -25.31
CA THR A 355 16.70 17.66 -26.36
C THR A 355 17.84 18.59 -25.97
N PHE A 356 17.93 18.99 -24.69
CA PHE A 356 19.01 19.86 -24.21
C PHE A 356 20.33 19.08 -24.09
N LEU A 357 20.29 17.83 -23.61
CA LEU A 357 21.44 16.95 -23.54
C LEU A 357 21.91 16.55 -24.95
N LEU A 358 20.99 16.22 -25.85
CA LEU A 358 21.31 15.92 -27.27
C LEU A 358 21.92 17.10 -27.99
N ARG A 359 21.51 18.34 -27.71
CA ARG A 359 22.11 19.56 -28.27
C ARG A 359 23.52 19.84 -27.77
N ARG A 360 23.90 19.25 -26.64
CA ARG A 360 25.25 19.36 -26.07
C ARG A 360 26.17 18.19 -26.48
N GLN A 361 25.63 17.21 -27.22
CA GLN A 361 26.43 16.12 -27.77
C GLN A 361 27.37 16.68 -28.84
N GLU A 362 28.66 16.47 -28.65
CA GLU A 362 29.72 16.84 -29.59
C GLU A 362 30.32 15.59 -30.17
N GLU A 363 30.57 15.60 -31.50
CA GLU A 363 31.39 14.59 -32.16
C GLU A 363 32.82 15.08 -32.19
N TYR A 364 33.75 14.24 -31.77
CA TYR A 364 35.20 14.52 -31.82
C TYR A 364 35.92 13.35 -32.47
N GLU A 365 36.96 13.73 -33.28
CA GLU A 365 37.72 12.75 -34.07
C GLU A 365 38.84 12.05 -33.28
N GLU A 366 39.21 12.59 -32.12
CA GLU A 366 40.29 12.09 -31.27
C GLU A 366 39.81 11.17 -30.17
N GLU A 367 40.66 10.28 -29.63
CA GLU A 367 40.32 9.36 -28.55
C GLU A 367 39.88 10.09 -27.27
N LEU A 368 40.37 11.32 -27.06
CA LEU A 368 40.01 12.17 -25.92
C LEU A 368 39.81 13.62 -26.39
N PRO A 369 38.69 14.27 -25.95
CA PRO A 369 38.48 15.68 -26.25
C PRO A 369 39.52 16.57 -25.59
N GLU A 370 39.85 17.70 -26.27
CA GLU A 370 40.78 18.70 -25.76
C GLU A 370 40.28 19.27 -24.40
N GLY A 371 41.17 19.34 -23.41
CA GLY A 371 40.86 19.83 -22.06
C GLY A 371 40.57 18.76 -21.02
N VAL A 372 40.50 17.49 -21.37
CA VAL A 372 40.39 16.38 -20.40
C VAL A 372 41.74 16.20 -19.69
N LEU A 373 41.75 16.29 -18.37
CA LEU A 373 42.94 16.12 -17.54
C LEU A 373 43.07 14.72 -16.97
N PHE A 374 41.94 14.08 -16.59
CA PHE A 374 41.95 12.70 -16.15
C PHE A 374 40.59 12.03 -16.44
N LEU A 375 40.58 10.72 -16.44
CA LEU A 375 39.40 9.88 -16.67
C LEU A 375 39.03 9.13 -15.41
N THR A 376 37.72 8.96 -15.19
CA THR A 376 37.18 7.97 -14.29
C THR A 376 36.31 6.97 -15.06
N CYS A 377 36.29 5.71 -14.60
CA CYS A 377 35.44 4.68 -15.17
C CYS A 377 34.62 4.01 -14.06
N GLY A 378 33.30 4.11 -14.19
CA GLY A 378 32.36 3.32 -13.41
C GLY A 378 32.01 2.04 -14.16
N ILE A 379 32.00 0.90 -13.47
CA ILE A 379 31.66 -0.40 -14.08
C ILE A 379 30.55 -1.03 -13.22
N ASP A 380 29.41 -1.34 -13.85
CA ASP A 380 28.33 -2.12 -13.29
C ASP A 380 28.35 -3.53 -13.86
N THR A 381 28.31 -4.54 -12.96
CA THR A 381 28.37 -5.95 -13.32
C THR A 381 27.01 -6.58 -13.12
N GLN A 382 26.39 -7.05 -14.20
CA GLN A 382 25.15 -7.81 -14.19
C GLN A 382 25.41 -9.27 -14.55
N ASP A 383 24.44 -10.15 -14.40
CA ASP A 383 24.58 -11.60 -14.60
C ASP A 383 24.98 -11.96 -16.06
N ASP A 384 24.52 -11.18 -17.04
CA ASP A 384 24.69 -11.43 -18.48
C ASP A 384 25.57 -10.40 -19.22
N ARG A 385 25.94 -9.27 -18.54
CA ARG A 385 26.64 -8.15 -19.16
C ARG A 385 27.48 -7.32 -18.19
N LEU A 386 28.41 -6.57 -18.76
CA LEU A 386 29.10 -5.47 -18.08
C LEU A 386 28.67 -4.16 -18.75
N GLU A 387 28.26 -3.22 -17.96
CA GLU A 387 27.98 -1.85 -18.37
C GLU A 387 29.05 -0.95 -17.79
N TYR A 388 29.63 -0.05 -18.61
CA TYR A 388 30.62 0.87 -18.10
C TYR A 388 30.42 2.27 -18.66
N GLU A 389 30.77 3.25 -17.86
CA GLU A 389 30.74 4.66 -18.18
C GLU A 389 32.13 5.24 -17.94
N VAL A 390 32.64 5.99 -18.92
CA VAL A 390 33.92 6.71 -18.81
C VAL A 390 33.62 8.20 -18.78
N ALA A 391 34.02 8.89 -17.72
CA ALA A 391 33.85 10.33 -17.55
C ALA A 391 35.22 11.03 -17.61
N GLY A 392 35.32 12.05 -18.45
CA GLY A 392 36.48 12.92 -18.56
C GLY A 392 36.32 14.18 -17.68
N TRP A 393 37.36 14.50 -16.94
CA TRP A 393 37.39 15.64 -16.03
C TRP A 393 38.43 16.67 -16.41
N GLY A 394 38.10 17.96 -16.37
CA GLY A 394 39.03 19.05 -16.69
C GLY A 394 38.59 20.39 -16.11
N HIS A 395 39.30 21.46 -16.44
CA HIS A 395 38.93 22.81 -16.03
C HIS A 395 37.78 23.35 -16.90
N GLY A 396 36.59 23.52 -16.35
CA GLY A 396 35.41 24.00 -17.07
C GLY A 396 35.52 25.49 -17.43
N ARG A 397 35.33 25.80 -18.73
CA ARG A 397 35.00 27.17 -19.19
C ARG A 397 33.47 27.32 -19.08
N GLY A 398 32.97 27.92 -18.05
CA GLY A 398 31.53 28.17 -18.01
C GLY A 398 31.09 28.99 -16.83
N PHE A 399 30.51 30.11 -17.12
CA PHE A 399 29.74 31.05 -16.29
C PHE A 399 30.20 31.26 -14.84
N GLU A 400 30.53 32.52 -14.57
CA GLU A 400 30.96 33.06 -13.30
C GLU A 400 30.16 32.52 -12.10
N GLN A 401 30.78 31.59 -11.37
CA GLN A 401 30.61 31.52 -9.92
C GLN A 401 31.96 31.10 -9.30
N ARG A 402 32.41 31.89 -8.38
CA ARG A 402 33.69 31.78 -7.68
C ARG A 402 33.80 30.44 -6.96
N GLY A 403 34.70 29.59 -7.42
CA GLY A 403 35.08 28.35 -6.74
C GLY A 403 35.96 27.48 -7.63
N ASN A 404 37.23 27.26 -7.22
CA ASN A 404 38.15 26.35 -7.88
C ASN A 404 37.69 24.91 -7.68
N GLY A 405 36.82 24.37 -8.55
CA GLY A 405 36.32 22.99 -8.53
C GLY A 405 36.55 22.32 -9.88
N LEU A 406 37.06 21.11 -9.86
CA LEU A 406 37.06 20.19 -11.02
C LEU A 406 35.61 19.90 -11.43
N ARG A 407 35.31 19.97 -12.71
CA ARG A 407 33.95 19.64 -13.23
C ARG A 407 34.07 18.56 -14.31
N THR A 408 33.04 17.76 -14.42
CA THR A 408 32.89 16.81 -15.53
C THR A 408 32.81 17.60 -16.84
N ILE A 409 33.71 17.35 -17.76
CA ILE A 409 33.71 17.98 -19.08
C ILE A 409 33.01 17.06 -20.08
N PHE A 410 33.10 15.75 -19.88
CA PHE A 410 32.49 14.74 -20.75
C PHE A 410 31.97 13.56 -19.91
N ALA A 411 30.78 13.11 -20.26
CA ALA A 411 30.30 11.76 -19.95
C ALA A 411 30.02 11.06 -21.29
N SER A 412 30.74 10.02 -21.60
CA SER A 412 30.39 9.17 -22.73
C SER A 412 29.83 7.86 -22.22
N LEU A 413 28.56 7.62 -22.52
CA LEU A 413 27.90 6.37 -22.21
C LEU A 413 28.21 5.37 -23.32
N PHE A 414 29.05 4.38 -23.07
CA PHE A 414 29.23 3.24 -23.95
C PHE A 414 28.52 2.02 -23.37
N MET A 415 27.30 1.75 -23.80
CA MET A 415 26.67 0.45 -23.59
C MET A 415 27.23 -0.55 -24.62
N ARG A 416 28.11 -1.44 -24.23
CA ARG A 416 28.45 -2.63 -25.01
C ARG A 416 28.09 -3.90 -24.23
N ARG A 417 27.17 -4.67 -24.79
CA ARG A 417 27.02 -6.09 -24.43
C ARG A 417 28.26 -6.83 -24.93
N GLY A 418 29.04 -7.36 -23.98
CA GLY A 418 30.23 -8.12 -24.34
C GLY A 418 30.69 -9.02 -23.21
N SER A 419 31.24 -10.20 -23.58
CA SER A 419 31.82 -11.10 -22.59
C SER A 419 33.20 -10.57 -22.13
N MET A 420 33.64 -10.95 -20.93
CA MET A 420 34.98 -10.60 -20.38
C MET A 420 36.17 -10.85 -21.34
N ARG A 421 36.01 -11.68 -22.36
CA ARG A 421 37.02 -11.89 -23.38
C ARG A 421 37.20 -10.72 -24.36
N GLN A 422 36.15 -9.90 -24.55
CA GLN A 422 36.22 -8.74 -25.48
C GLN A 422 36.88 -7.52 -24.83
N LEU A 423 36.86 -7.38 -23.49
CA LEU A 423 37.59 -6.33 -22.78
C LEU A 423 39.13 -6.40 -22.94
N ARG A 424 39.67 -7.57 -23.25
CA ARG A 424 41.11 -7.72 -23.52
C ARG A 424 41.54 -7.23 -24.91
N GLN A 425 40.61 -6.91 -25.82
CA GLN A 425 40.88 -6.44 -27.16
C GLN A 425 40.76 -4.92 -27.31
N VAL A 426 40.13 -4.22 -26.38
CA VAL A 426 40.18 -2.78 -26.28
C VAL A 426 41.46 -2.45 -25.50
N GLY A 427 42.50 -2.13 -26.21
CA GLY A 427 43.85 -1.94 -25.66
C GLY A 427 43.90 -0.80 -24.66
N PHE A 428 43.76 -1.14 -23.38
CA PHE A 428 44.24 -0.28 -22.31
C PHE A 428 45.79 -0.33 -22.37
N ARG A 429 46.41 0.63 -23.03
CA ARG A 429 47.83 0.91 -22.80
C ARG A 429 47.95 1.43 -21.38
N ARG A 430 48.71 0.73 -20.56
CA ARG A 430 49.11 1.13 -19.22
C ARG A 430 49.69 2.53 -19.32
N LEU A 431 49.03 3.53 -18.80
CA LEU A 431 49.62 4.83 -18.54
C LEU A 431 50.48 4.64 -17.28
N ASP A 432 51.80 4.49 -17.50
CA ASP A 432 52.77 4.59 -16.42
C ASP A 432 52.82 6.07 -15.99
N PHE A 433 52.54 6.33 -14.70
CA PHE A 433 52.70 7.64 -14.06
C PHE A 433 54.19 7.90 -13.77
#